data_1a886192d42eb269e55fa0b4219b1a41
#
_entry.id   1a886192d42eb269e55fa0b4219b1a41
#
_cell.length_a   1.000
_cell.length_b   1.000
_cell.length_c   1.000
_cell.angle_alpha   90.00
_cell.angle_beta   90.00
_cell.angle_gamma   90.00
#
_symmetry.space_group_name_H-M   'P 1'
#
loop_
_entity.id
_entity.type
_entity.pdbx_description
1 polymer ?
#
loop_
_entity_poly.entity_id
_entity_poly.type
_entity_poly.pdbx_seq_one_letter_code
_entity_poly.pdbx_strand_id
1 'polypeptide(L)'
;MFRFLISILLVIIFTFNACSQSDFKTGNVIFIHPDGTGLADWNALRFIKVGPDSEINWDKLSGIGLYQGHIRDRITSSSNAGATIHAYGVKADLDDFGLIEEVIPVSRSGKKSSIMEEAKQEGIYTGIINSGSIEEPGTAVFVASNLKRGNYTEIAKDIIQSGTDLIFSGGEDFLIPEGTSGKF
;
A
#
# COMPACT_ATOMS: atom_id res chain seq x y z
N MET A 1 9.33 37.06 39.23
CA MET A 1 8.10 36.40 38.80
C MET A 1 7.69 36.78 37.37
N PHE A 2 7.59 38.03 37.03
CA PHE A 2 7.19 38.50 35.68
C PHE A 2 8.09 38.01 34.54
N ARG A 3 9.43 38.04 34.71
CA ARG A 3 10.42 37.57 33.72
C ARG A 3 10.34 36.06 33.48
N PHE A 4 10.00 35.30 34.48
CA PHE A 4 9.83 33.83 34.39
C PHE A 4 8.59 33.45 33.61
N LEU A 5 7.49 34.18 33.79
CA LEU A 5 6.25 33.99 33.01
C LEU A 5 6.43 34.31 31.52
N ILE A 6 7.19 35.35 31.19
CA ILE A 6 7.50 35.71 29.78
C ILE A 6 8.35 34.61 29.12
N SER A 7 9.31 34.03 29.84
CA SER A 7 10.13 32.92 29.30
C SER A 7 9.33 31.67 29.05
N ILE A 8 8.38 31.33 29.92
CA ILE A 8 7.49 30.19 29.73
C ILE A 8 6.52 30.42 28.54
N LEU A 9 6.00 31.64 28.41
CA LEU A 9 5.14 32.03 27.29
C LEU A 9 5.85 31.95 25.95
N LEU A 10 7.11 32.39 25.89
CA LEU A 10 7.96 32.27 24.69
C LEU A 10 8.26 30.82 24.32
N VAL A 11 8.53 29.95 25.27
CA VAL A 11 8.75 28.52 25.02
C VAL A 11 7.46 27.85 24.50
N ILE A 12 6.29 28.18 25.04
CA ILE A 12 5.01 27.65 24.56
C ILE A 12 4.72 28.13 23.14
N ILE A 13 4.98 29.37 22.81
CA ILE A 13 4.80 29.90 21.43
C ILE A 13 5.75 29.23 20.45
N PHE A 14 6.98 28.92 20.84
CA PHE A 14 7.95 28.22 19.98
C PHE A 14 7.60 26.75 19.75
N THR A 15 6.99 26.06 20.73
CA THR A 15 6.58 24.67 20.56
C THR A 15 5.35 24.51 19.68
N PHE A 16 4.48 25.51 19.59
CA PHE A 16 3.31 25.47 18.69
C PHE A 16 3.66 25.72 17.22
N ASN A 17 4.79 26.34 16.92
CA ASN A 17 5.20 26.58 15.52
C ASN A 17 6.09 25.49 14.93
N ALA A 18 6.43 24.43 15.69
CA ALA A 18 7.27 23.34 15.19
C ALA A 18 6.47 22.25 14.40
N CYS A 19 5.15 22.33 14.36
CA CYS A 19 4.34 21.55 13.46
C CYS A 19 4.07 22.38 12.20
N SER A 20 5.10 22.60 11.39
CA SER A 20 4.93 23.07 10.02
C SER A 20 4.17 21.95 9.29
N GLN A 21 2.87 22.10 9.19
CA GLN A 21 2.08 21.37 8.23
C GLN A 21 2.64 21.78 6.86
N SER A 22 3.47 20.92 6.27
CA SER A 22 3.86 21.12 4.88
C SER A 22 2.56 21.13 4.08
N ASP A 23 2.21 22.26 3.49
CA ASP A 23 1.17 22.34 2.47
C ASP A 23 1.64 21.47 1.29
N PHE A 24 1.39 20.17 1.38
CA PHE A 24 1.44 19.30 0.21
C PHE A 24 0.36 19.81 -0.73
N LYS A 25 0.78 20.59 -1.71
CA LYS A 25 -0.10 20.87 -2.84
C LYS A 25 -0.52 19.53 -3.41
N THR A 26 -1.80 19.27 -3.32
CA THR A 26 -2.46 18.05 -3.76
C THR A 26 -2.03 17.69 -5.18
N GLY A 27 -1.34 16.57 -5.29
CA GLY A 27 -1.02 15.91 -6.55
C GLY A 27 -1.60 14.50 -6.52
N ASN A 28 -1.41 13.76 -7.59
CA ASN A 28 -1.72 12.35 -7.62
C ASN A 28 -0.65 11.56 -6.83
N VAL A 29 -1.07 10.55 -6.08
CA VAL A 29 -0.18 9.61 -5.41
C VAL A 29 -0.20 8.31 -6.19
N ILE A 30 0.97 7.86 -6.62
CA ILE A 30 1.15 6.56 -7.27
C ILE A 30 2.03 5.71 -6.35
N PHE A 31 1.48 4.62 -5.85
CA PHE A 31 2.21 3.62 -5.09
C PHE A 31 2.58 2.44 -5.99
N ILE A 32 3.87 2.25 -6.23
CA ILE A 32 4.38 1.15 -7.06
C ILE A 32 4.96 0.09 -6.13
N HIS A 33 4.39 -1.11 -6.18
CA HIS A 33 4.80 -2.25 -5.38
C HIS A 33 5.36 -3.35 -6.30
N PRO A 34 6.67 -3.42 -6.50
CA PRO A 34 7.30 -4.52 -7.22
C PRO A 34 7.43 -5.73 -6.29
N ASP A 35 6.43 -6.62 -6.32
CA ASP A 35 6.37 -7.80 -5.46
C ASP A 35 7.57 -8.73 -5.71
N GLY A 36 8.16 -9.21 -4.61
CA GLY A 36 9.34 -10.08 -4.62
C GLY A 36 10.64 -9.43 -5.08
N THR A 37 10.67 -8.11 -5.29
CA THR A 37 11.83 -7.39 -5.83
C THR A 37 12.70 -6.82 -4.71
N GLY A 38 13.97 -7.13 -4.73
CA GLY A 38 14.98 -6.60 -3.82
C GLY A 38 16.05 -5.76 -4.53
N LEU A 39 17.03 -5.29 -3.78
CA LEU A 39 18.13 -4.47 -4.31
C LEU A 39 18.95 -5.21 -5.37
N ALA A 40 19.09 -6.54 -5.27
CA ALA A 40 19.79 -7.37 -6.25
C ALA A 40 19.11 -7.33 -7.63
N ASP A 41 17.77 -7.33 -7.65
CA ASP A 41 16.98 -7.28 -8.88
C ASP A 41 17.13 -5.92 -9.56
N TRP A 42 17.22 -4.84 -8.81
CA TRP A 42 17.45 -3.50 -9.35
C TRP A 42 18.85 -3.38 -9.98
N ASN A 43 19.87 -3.95 -9.34
CA ASN A 43 21.21 -4.02 -9.93
C ASN A 43 21.22 -4.89 -11.18
N ALA A 44 20.58 -6.05 -11.16
CA ALA A 44 20.45 -6.91 -12.34
C ALA A 44 19.78 -6.18 -13.50
N LEU A 45 18.68 -5.45 -13.22
CA LEU A 45 18.00 -4.63 -14.23
C LEU A 45 18.92 -3.56 -14.83
N ARG A 46 19.74 -2.87 -14.00
CA ARG A 46 20.72 -1.89 -14.47
C ARG A 46 21.71 -2.53 -15.45
N PHE A 47 22.33 -3.64 -15.05
CA PHE A 47 23.30 -4.34 -15.90
C PHE A 47 22.70 -4.76 -17.23
N ILE A 48 21.47 -5.28 -17.24
CA ILE A 48 20.80 -5.78 -18.45
C ILE A 48 20.38 -4.65 -19.37
N LYS A 49 19.86 -3.54 -18.81
CA LYS A 49 19.22 -2.47 -19.58
C LYS A 49 20.20 -1.41 -20.07
N VAL A 50 21.15 -1.00 -19.24
CA VAL A 50 21.96 0.22 -19.48
C VAL A 50 23.45 0.03 -19.17
N GLY A 51 23.85 -1.11 -18.61
CA GLY A 51 25.21 -1.36 -18.15
C GLY A 51 25.50 -0.79 -16.75
N PRO A 52 26.65 -1.15 -16.15
CA PRO A 52 26.95 -0.87 -14.75
C PRO A 52 27.08 0.62 -14.42
N ASP A 53 27.55 1.42 -15.36
CA ASP A 53 27.91 2.82 -15.14
C ASP A 53 26.78 3.81 -15.51
N SER A 54 25.61 3.29 -15.91
CA SER A 54 24.48 4.12 -16.34
C SER A 54 23.31 4.06 -15.35
N GLU A 55 22.45 5.09 -15.38
CA GLU A 55 21.28 5.21 -14.50
C GLU A 55 20.04 4.56 -15.12
N ILE A 56 19.29 3.86 -14.30
CA ILE A 56 17.89 3.47 -14.58
C ILE A 56 16.93 4.50 -13.96
N ASN A 57 15.65 4.41 -14.31
CA ASN A 57 14.67 5.41 -13.82
C ASN A 57 14.52 5.48 -12.30
N TRP A 58 14.76 4.38 -11.59
CA TRP A 58 14.74 4.36 -10.13
C TRP A 58 15.83 5.23 -9.50
N ASP A 59 16.99 5.33 -10.13
CA ASP A 59 18.10 6.15 -9.62
C ASP A 59 17.78 7.65 -9.66
N LYS A 60 16.78 8.04 -10.44
CA LYS A 60 16.33 9.44 -10.60
C LYS A 60 15.31 9.88 -9.58
N LEU A 61 14.87 8.99 -8.68
CA LEU A 61 13.94 9.35 -7.62
C LEU A 61 14.62 10.30 -6.63
N SER A 62 13.88 11.32 -6.19
CA SER A 62 14.39 12.40 -5.35
C SER A 62 14.66 12.02 -3.89
N GLY A 63 14.20 10.88 -3.46
CA GLY A 63 14.36 10.42 -2.08
C GLY A 63 14.53 8.92 -1.96
N ILE A 64 15.23 8.49 -0.92
CA ILE A 64 15.39 7.10 -0.54
C ILE A 64 14.96 6.91 0.91
N GLY A 65 14.34 5.78 1.21
CA GLY A 65 13.96 5.40 2.55
C GLY A 65 14.35 3.96 2.86
N LEU A 66 14.45 3.65 4.14
CA LEU A 66 14.65 2.28 4.61
C LEU A 66 13.31 1.68 5.00
N TYR A 67 13.03 0.50 4.48
CA TYR A 67 11.85 -0.27 4.78
C TYR A 67 12.20 -1.54 5.55
N GLN A 68 11.58 -1.72 6.72
CA GLN A 68 11.73 -2.93 7.53
C GLN A 68 10.68 -3.97 7.09
N GLY A 69 11.03 -4.81 6.13
CA GLY A 69 10.12 -5.74 5.47
C GLY A 69 9.73 -6.99 6.26
N HIS A 70 10.25 -7.18 7.50
CA HIS A 70 9.84 -8.32 8.33
C HIS A 70 8.36 -8.21 8.73
N ILE A 71 7.74 -9.35 8.92
CA ILE A 71 6.35 -9.47 9.39
C ILE A 71 6.32 -9.81 10.89
N ARG A 72 5.12 -9.89 11.47
CA ARG A 72 4.96 -10.03 12.92
C ARG A 72 5.52 -11.34 13.45
N ASP A 73 5.33 -12.43 12.72
CA ASP A 73 5.71 -13.80 13.12
C ASP A 73 7.00 -14.32 12.46
N ARG A 74 7.60 -13.60 11.48
CA ARG A 74 8.75 -14.07 10.71
C ARG A 74 9.69 -12.95 10.26
N ILE A 75 10.95 -13.32 9.98
CA ILE A 75 11.94 -12.40 9.41
C ILE A 75 11.65 -12.10 7.92
N THR A 76 11.15 -13.11 7.19
CA THR A 76 10.75 -12.97 5.78
C THR A 76 9.29 -12.56 5.69
N SER A 77 8.91 -11.89 4.61
CA SER A 77 7.52 -11.52 4.34
C SER A 77 6.85 -12.51 3.38
N SER A 78 5.55 -12.30 3.17
CA SER A 78 4.75 -12.85 2.07
C SER A 78 4.07 -11.72 1.33
N SER A 79 3.56 -11.99 0.11
CA SER A 79 2.77 -10.99 -0.63
C SER A 79 1.55 -10.53 0.17
N ASN A 80 0.87 -11.44 0.85
CA ASN A 80 -0.30 -11.16 1.70
C ASN A 80 0.04 -10.19 2.83
N ALA A 81 0.98 -10.58 3.69
CA ALA A 81 1.40 -9.78 4.84
C ALA A 81 2.01 -8.45 4.41
N GLY A 82 2.87 -8.46 3.38
CA GLY A 82 3.49 -7.25 2.84
C GLY A 82 2.45 -6.25 2.33
N ALA A 83 1.46 -6.72 1.57
CA ALA A 83 0.37 -5.87 1.09
C ALA A 83 -0.50 -5.35 2.25
N THR A 84 -0.81 -6.20 3.24
CA THR A 84 -1.55 -5.78 4.45
C THR A 84 -0.80 -4.69 5.21
N ILE A 85 0.53 -4.84 5.39
CA ILE A 85 1.36 -3.80 6.01
C ILE A 85 1.31 -2.49 5.23
N HIS A 86 1.36 -2.55 3.90
CA HIS A 86 1.29 -1.35 3.06
C HIS A 86 -0.08 -0.68 3.10
N ALA A 87 -1.15 -1.49 3.09
CA ALA A 87 -2.52 -0.97 3.08
C ALA A 87 -2.95 -0.33 4.41
N TYR A 88 -2.46 -0.87 5.54
CA TYR A 88 -2.91 -0.47 6.87
C TYR A 88 -1.82 0.19 7.73
N GLY A 89 -0.55 0.08 7.36
CA GLY A 89 0.58 0.65 8.11
C GLY A 89 0.88 -0.07 9.44
N VAL A 90 0.40 -1.29 9.62
CA VAL A 90 0.60 -2.13 10.82
C VAL A 90 1.19 -3.48 10.44
N LYS A 91 1.96 -4.10 11.33
CA LYS A 91 2.57 -5.42 11.07
C LYS A 91 1.50 -6.51 11.05
N ALA A 92 1.62 -7.43 10.08
CA ALA A 92 0.72 -8.54 9.83
C ALA A 92 1.47 -9.88 9.94
N ASP A 93 0.75 -10.98 10.04
CA ASP A 93 1.28 -12.35 10.02
C ASP A 93 1.28 -12.91 8.58
N LEU A 94 1.97 -14.03 8.35
CA LEU A 94 2.27 -14.57 7.01
C LEU A 94 1.04 -14.68 6.11
N ASP A 95 -0.08 -15.15 6.64
CA ASP A 95 -1.28 -15.48 5.87
C ASP A 95 -2.34 -14.37 5.88
N ASP A 96 -2.08 -13.26 6.58
CA ASP A 96 -2.99 -12.12 6.68
C ASP A 96 -3.23 -11.47 5.32
N PHE A 97 -4.49 -11.45 4.90
CA PHE A 97 -4.94 -10.83 3.66
C PHE A 97 -5.95 -9.72 3.97
N GLY A 98 -5.44 -8.56 4.37
CA GLY A 98 -6.26 -7.42 4.81
C GLY A 98 -6.97 -7.62 6.14
N LEU A 99 -6.79 -8.76 6.78
CA LEU A 99 -7.28 -9.08 8.12
C LEU A 99 -6.08 -9.39 9.02
N ILE A 100 -6.21 -9.09 10.30
CA ILE A 100 -5.29 -9.51 11.35
C ILE A 100 -6.15 -10.15 12.45
N GLU A 101 -5.85 -11.41 12.81
CA GLU A 101 -6.69 -12.16 13.75
C GLU A 101 -8.17 -12.18 13.32
N GLU A 102 -8.39 -12.38 12.00
CA GLU A 102 -9.72 -12.46 11.36
C GLU A 102 -10.55 -11.16 11.38
N VAL A 103 -9.97 -10.04 11.77
CA VAL A 103 -10.66 -8.74 11.80
C VAL A 103 -9.94 -7.69 10.97
N ILE A 104 -10.67 -6.71 10.46
CA ILE A 104 -10.09 -5.54 9.83
C ILE A 104 -9.23 -4.80 10.86
N PRO A 105 -7.93 -4.62 10.63
CA PRO A 105 -7.04 -3.99 11.59
C PRO A 105 -7.34 -2.50 11.73
N VAL A 106 -7.04 -1.96 12.90
CA VAL A 106 -6.95 -0.51 13.06
C VAL A 106 -5.67 -0.04 12.37
N SER A 107 -5.83 0.72 11.30
CA SER A 107 -4.72 1.26 10.53
C SER A 107 -3.91 2.29 11.33
N ARG A 108 -2.78 2.68 10.80
CA ARG A 108 -1.93 3.71 11.43
C ARG A 108 -2.64 5.06 11.57
N SER A 109 -3.67 5.33 10.80
CA SER A 109 -4.51 6.53 10.92
C SER A 109 -5.47 6.47 12.12
N GLY A 110 -5.66 5.30 12.73
CA GLY A 110 -6.63 5.03 13.78
C GLY A 110 -8.01 4.60 13.27
N LYS A 111 -8.18 4.41 11.96
CA LYS A 111 -9.44 3.95 11.34
C LYS A 111 -9.38 2.44 11.05
N LYS A 112 -10.52 1.78 11.00
CA LYS A 112 -10.66 0.38 10.54
C LYS A 112 -10.86 0.34 9.02
N SER A 113 -9.85 0.78 8.29
CA SER A 113 -9.88 0.88 6.83
C SER A 113 -8.46 0.90 6.27
N SER A 114 -8.30 0.48 5.02
CA SER A 114 -7.06 0.64 4.28
C SER A 114 -6.85 2.11 3.88
N ILE A 115 -5.64 2.47 3.51
CA ILE A 115 -5.33 3.81 3.01
C ILE A 115 -6.15 4.18 1.76
N MET A 116 -6.48 3.20 0.89
CA MET A 116 -7.30 3.46 -0.29
C MET A 116 -8.78 3.66 0.07
N GLU A 117 -9.30 2.88 1.00
CA GLU A 117 -10.66 3.07 1.52
C GLU A 117 -10.80 4.43 2.21
N GLU A 118 -9.78 4.85 2.97
CA GLU A 118 -9.76 6.19 3.58
C GLU A 118 -9.75 7.30 2.52
N ALA A 119 -8.90 7.18 1.49
CA ALA A 119 -8.84 8.14 0.39
C ALA A 119 -10.21 8.26 -0.31
N LYS A 120 -10.87 7.14 -0.56
CA LYS A 120 -12.20 7.11 -1.16
C LYS A 120 -13.25 7.76 -0.27
N GLN A 121 -13.23 7.52 1.04
CA GLN A 121 -14.15 8.17 2.00
C GLN A 121 -14.00 9.70 1.99
N GLU A 122 -12.81 10.20 1.69
CA GLU A 122 -12.52 11.63 1.53
C GLU A 122 -12.82 12.16 0.11
N GLY A 123 -13.44 11.35 -0.76
CA GLY A 123 -13.82 11.74 -2.12
C GLY A 123 -12.67 11.78 -3.11
N ILE A 124 -11.55 11.14 -2.80
CA ILE A 124 -10.40 11.02 -3.71
C ILE A 124 -10.62 9.83 -4.64
N TYR A 125 -10.43 10.03 -5.94
CA TYR A 125 -10.46 8.95 -6.92
C TYR A 125 -9.36 7.93 -6.65
N THR A 126 -9.72 6.65 -6.72
CA THR A 126 -8.84 5.53 -6.40
C THR A 126 -8.71 4.57 -7.57
N GLY A 127 -7.56 3.93 -7.70
CA GLY A 127 -7.34 2.95 -8.76
C GLY A 127 -6.32 1.88 -8.38
N ILE A 128 -6.54 0.67 -8.87
CA ILE A 128 -5.59 -0.43 -8.79
C ILE A 128 -5.18 -0.89 -10.18
N ILE A 129 -3.89 -1.11 -10.35
CA ILE A 129 -3.32 -1.65 -11.59
C ILE A 129 -2.39 -2.79 -11.19
N ASN A 130 -2.65 -3.99 -11.72
CA ASN A 130 -1.82 -5.15 -11.46
C ASN A 130 -1.40 -5.81 -12.78
N SER A 131 -0.13 -6.15 -12.92
CA SER A 131 0.38 -6.89 -14.09
C SER A 131 0.03 -8.39 -14.05
N GLY A 132 -0.45 -8.89 -12.92
CA GLY A 132 -0.97 -10.23 -12.70
C GLY A 132 -2.50 -10.26 -12.65
N SER A 133 -3.04 -11.14 -11.81
CA SER A 133 -4.48 -11.31 -11.64
C SER A 133 -5.05 -10.34 -10.60
N ILE A 134 -6.34 -10.03 -10.73
CA ILE A 134 -7.03 -9.02 -9.92
C ILE A 134 -6.99 -9.33 -8.41
N GLU A 135 -7.07 -10.60 -8.05
CA GLU A 135 -7.09 -11.09 -6.67
C GLU A 135 -5.71 -11.16 -6.03
N GLU A 136 -4.63 -10.87 -6.76
CA GLU A 136 -3.29 -10.89 -6.20
C GLU A 136 -3.14 -9.84 -5.09
N PRO A 137 -2.55 -10.22 -3.95
CA PRO A 137 -2.60 -9.42 -2.71
C PRO A 137 -1.94 -8.06 -2.83
N GLY A 138 -0.93 -7.91 -3.70
CA GLY A 138 -0.19 -6.65 -3.87
C GLY A 138 -1.08 -5.44 -4.15
N THR A 139 -2.23 -5.65 -4.80
CA THR A 139 -3.24 -4.62 -5.06
C THR A 139 -4.57 -4.91 -4.35
N ALA A 140 -4.99 -6.17 -4.31
CA ALA A 140 -6.29 -6.57 -3.78
C ALA A 140 -6.51 -6.14 -2.34
N VAL A 141 -5.50 -6.29 -1.47
CA VAL A 141 -5.60 -5.98 -0.03
C VAL A 141 -5.90 -4.51 0.27
N PHE A 142 -5.66 -3.62 -0.69
CA PHE A 142 -6.01 -2.20 -0.52
C PHE A 142 -7.52 -1.93 -0.59
N VAL A 143 -8.29 -2.86 -1.15
CA VAL A 143 -9.73 -2.68 -1.41
C VAL A 143 -10.58 -3.91 -1.06
N ALA A 144 -9.96 -5.02 -0.66
CA ALA A 144 -10.61 -6.26 -0.27
C ALA A 144 -9.86 -6.94 0.87
N SER A 145 -10.56 -7.73 1.66
CA SER A 145 -9.98 -8.53 2.74
C SER A 145 -10.62 -9.91 2.75
N ASN A 146 -9.83 -10.95 3.03
CA ASN A 146 -10.35 -12.32 3.08
C ASN A 146 -9.58 -13.16 4.10
N LEU A 147 -10.21 -14.20 4.64
CA LEU A 147 -9.58 -15.16 5.55
C LEU A 147 -8.54 -16.04 4.83
N LYS A 148 -8.69 -16.22 3.53
CA LYS A 148 -7.83 -17.10 2.73
C LYS A 148 -7.54 -16.46 1.37
N ARG A 149 -6.26 -16.34 1.05
CA ARG A 149 -5.81 -15.91 -0.28
C ARG A 149 -6.44 -16.72 -1.42
N GLY A 150 -6.69 -18.01 -1.22
CA GLY A 150 -7.24 -18.91 -2.25
C GLY A 150 -8.72 -18.72 -2.57
N ASN A 151 -9.41 -17.82 -1.88
CA ASN A 151 -10.82 -17.49 -2.16
C ASN A 151 -10.91 -16.46 -3.31
N TYR A 152 -10.35 -16.81 -4.46
CA TYR A 152 -10.13 -15.89 -5.58
C TYR A 152 -11.43 -15.24 -6.08
N THR A 153 -12.50 -16.03 -6.23
CA THR A 153 -13.79 -15.51 -6.71
C THR A 153 -14.42 -14.50 -5.75
N GLU A 154 -14.35 -14.77 -4.45
CA GLU A 154 -14.86 -13.86 -3.43
C GLU A 154 -14.03 -12.57 -3.40
N ILE A 155 -12.69 -12.69 -3.45
CA ILE A 155 -11.80 -11.53 -3.49
C ILE A 155 -12.06 -10.67 -4.72
N ALA A 156 -12.16 -11.30 -5.91
CA ALA A 156 -12.46 -10.58 -7.15
C ALA A 156 -13.82 -9.87 -7.07
N LYS A 157 -14.83 -10.52 -6.49
CA LYS A 157 -16.15 -9.92 -6.26
C LYS A 157 -16.05 -8.70 -5.33
N ASP A 158 -15.33 -8.82 -4.21
CA ASP A 158 -15.17 -7.73 -3.24
C ASP A 158 -14.47 -6.54 -3.89
N ILE A 159 -13.44 -6.78 -4.72
CA ILE A 159 -12.75 -5.73 -5.48
C ILE A 159 -13.71 -4.99 -6.41
N ILE A 160 -14.51 -5.71 -7.19
CA ILE A 160 -15.50 -5.10 -8.09
C ILE A 160 -16.54 -4.29 -7.30
N GLN A 161 -16.94 -4.76 -6.13
CA GLN A 161 -17.92 -4.10 -5.26
C GLN A 161 -17.34 -2.98 -4.40
N SER A 162 -16.01 -2.87 -4.30
CA SER A 162 -15.34 -1.82 -3.51
C SER A 162 -15.67 -0.41 -3.98
N GLY A 163 -16.11 -0.30 -5.24
CA GLY A 163 -16.36 0.97 -5.90
C GLY A 163 -15.06 1.72 -6.23
N THR A 164 -13.93 1.03 -6.35
CA THR A 164 -12.68 1.58 -6.89
C THR A 164 -12.93 2.14 -8.29
N ASP A 165 -12.47 3.36 -8.57
CA ASP A 165 -12.80 4.10 -9.79
C ASP A 165 -12.09 3.55 -11.02
N LEU A 166 -10.89 2.96 -10.85
CA LEU A 166 -10.13 2.33 -11.92
C LEU A 166 -9.61 0.96 -11.46
N ILE A 167 -9.93 -0.07 -12.23
CA ILE A 167 -9.39 -1.42 -12.06
C ILE A 167 -8.79 -1.86 -13.39
N PHE A 168 -7.49 -2.17 -13.38
CA PHE A 168 -6.75 -2.60 -14.56
C PHE A 168 -5.87 -3.80 -14.20
N SER A 169 -6.29 -5.01 -14.59
CA SER A 169 -5.54 -6.23 -14.25
C SER A 169 -5.97 -7.42 -15.12
N GLY A 170 -5.27 -8.55 -14.99
CA GLY A 170 -5.74 -9.86 -15.42
C GLY A 170 -6.78 -10.43 -14.44
N GLY A 171 -7.09 -11.73 -14.57
CA GLY A 171 -8.01 -12.42 -13.66
C GLY A 171 -9.40 -12.67 -14.27
N GLU A 172 -9.48 -12.71 -15.58
CA GLU A 172 -10.70 -13.00 -16.33
C GLU A 172 -11.41 -14.26 -15.84
N ASP A 173 -10.67 -15.32 -15.51
CA ASP A 173 -11.21 -16.59 -15.02
C ASP A 173 -12.09 -16.45 -13.78
N PHE A 174 -11.87 -15.42 -12.97
CA PHE A 174 -12.64 -15.15 -11.76
C PHE A 174 -13.80 -14.15 -11.97
N LEU A 175 -13.90 -13.59 -13.17
CA LEU A 175 -14.92 -12.60 -13.55
C LEU A 175 -15.96 -13.18 -14.51
N ILE A 176 -15.69 -14.35 -15.08
CA ILE A 176 -16.60 -15.04 -15.97
C ILE A 176 -17.66 -15.79 -15.14
N PRO A 177 -18.97 -15.68 -15.45
CA PRO A 177 -19.99 -16.44 -14.77
C PRO A 177 -19.76 -17.96 -14.88
N GLU A 178 -20.01 -18.69 -13.80
CA GLU A 178 -19.87 -20.13 -13.76
C GLU A 178 -20.68 -20.80 -14.91
N GLY A 179 -20.04 -21.72 -15.63
CA GLY A 179 -20.65 -22.41 -16.77
C GLY A 179 -20.54 -21.68 -18.12
N THR A 180 -19.92 -20.52 -18.17
CA THR A 180 -19.60 -19.85 -19.43
C THR A 180 -18.12 -20.07 -19.78
N SER A 181 -17.85 -20.53 -21.02
CA SER A 181 -16.48 -20.48 -21.55
C SER A 181 -16.26 -19.12 -22.17
N GLY A 182 -15.41 -18.29 -21.56
CA GLY A 182 -14.91 -17.09 -22.20
C GLY A 182 -14.22 -17.45 -23.50
N LYS A 183 -14.71 -16.96 -24.61
CA LYS A 183 -14.01 -16.94 -25.89
C LYS A 183 -13.75 -15.49 -26.21
N PHE A 184 -12.51 -15.10 -26.18
CA PHE A 184 -12.00 -13.88 -26.79
C PHE A 184 -11.19 -14.24 -28.01
#